data_d1e6f5fd0163b85fea2c2bd022f9cfe7
#
_entry.id   d1e6f5fd0163b85fea2c2bd022f9cfe7
#
_cell.length_a   1.000
_cell.length_b   1.000
_cell.length_c   1.000
_cell.angle_alpha   90.00
_cell.angle_beta   90.00
_cell.angle_gamma   90.00
#
_symmetry.space_group_name_H-M   'P 1'
#
loop_
_entity.id
_entity.type
_entity.pdbx_description
1 polymer ?
#
loop_
_entity_poly.entity_id
_entity_poly.type
_entity_poly.pdbx_seq_one_letter_code
_entity_poly.pdbx_strand_id
1 'polypeptide(L)'
;MIFDTLTDVEKFYKSYAHEVGFSVRVGQHKKQNEEIVFKRYWCSRAGYRKDSVQDVSDQSGKKRKTPNMMETRCGCEAHIVVKLCGDKKFRMHSMFEEHNHGFVSPDKRHLLRSNHYVSERAKSTLFNCHKASIGTSQAFRLLQVSDGGFQNVGCTLRDMQNYYRDLRTKIKDADAQMFVEQLERKKEVNPAFFYEFMVDKQGRLVRVFWADAICRKNCSVFGDILSVDSTYTTNQYNMKFVPFTGVNHHLQSVFLGAAFLADEKIESFVWLFQTFLKANGGVAPHLIITDEDASMKAAIAQILPNTVHRLCMWHIMEKVPEKVGPSIREDDEFWVALNKCVWGFESSYDFESQWNSILIKYGLIENEWFSTKFEIRESWIPAYFMDIPLAGILRTTSRSESANSFLTVSFIEN
;
A
#
# COMPACT_ATOMS: atom_id res chain seq x y z
N MET A 1 39.29 -34.59 9.44
CA MET A 1 37.81 -34.60 9.28
C MET A 1 37.49 -34.29 7.83
N ILE A 2 36.56 -35.04 7.22
CA ILE A 2 36.15 -34.90 5.81
C ILE A 2 34.66 -34.64 5.78
N PHE A 3 34.19 -33.79 4.86
CA PHE A 3 32.80 -33.40 4.68
C PHE A 3 32.42 -33.55 3.22
N ASP A 4 31.18 -33.98 2.94
CA ASP A 4 30.71 -34.14 1.58
C ASP A 4 30.41 -32.77 0.91
N THR A 5 29.89 -31.80 1.66
CA THR A 5 29.54 -30.47 1.15
C THR A 5 30.02 -29.33 2.06
N LEU A 6 30.12 -28.11 1.49
CA LEU A 6 30.35 -26.90 2.28
C LEU A 6 29.23 -26.61 3.30
N THR A 7 28.03 -27.05 3.01
CA THR A 7 26.91 -26.93 3.94
C THR A 7 27.11 -27.78 5.19
N ASP A 8 27.71 -28.95 5.04
CA ASP A 8 28.04 -29.83 6.18
C ASP A 8 29.17 -29.25 7.04
N VAL A 9 30.17 -28.63 6.40
CA VAL A 9 31.21 -27.87 7.12
C VAL A 9 30.62 -26.74 7.94
N GLU A 10 29.69 -25.98 7.32
CA GLU A 10 29.03 -24.85 7.99
C GLU A 10 28.19 -25.31 9.17
N LYS A 11 27.39 -26.38 8.97
CA LYS A 11 26.60 -27.00 10.06
C LYS A 11 27.48 -27.47 11.20
N PHE A 12 28.55 -28.19 10.88
CA PHE A 12 29.52 -28.66 11.89
C PHE A 12 30.09 -27.49 12.70
N TYR A 13 30.62 -26.46 12.04
CA TYR A 13 31.27 -25.37 12.74
C TYR A 13 30.28 -24.47 13.51
N LYS A 14 29.06 -24.33 13.02
CA LYS A 14 27.99 -23.67 13.77
C LYS A 14 27.55 -24.45 15.01
N SER A 15 27.47 -25.79 14.92
CA SER A 15 27.15 -26.65 16.06
C SER A 15 28.22 -26.56 17.11
N TYR A 16 29.50 -26.68 16.72
CA TYR A 16 30.65 -26.49 17.60
C TYR A 16 30.64 -25.12 18.28
N ALA A 17 30.44 -24.05 17.50
CA ALA A 17 30.37 -22.69 18.01
C ALA A 17 29.22 -22.48 19.00
N HIS A 18 28.08 -23.14 18.80
CA HIS A 18 26.95 -23.11 19.70
C HIS A 18 27.26 -23.80 21.04
N GLU A 19 27.93 -24.97 20.98
CA GLU A 19 28.33 -25.69 22.19
C GLU A 19 29.39 -24.94 23.01
N VAL A 20 30.31 -24.27 22.33
CA VAL A 20 31.34 -23.45 23.00
C VAL A 20 30.75 -22.10 23.46
N GLY A 21 29.83 -21.47 22.71
CA GLY A 21 29.19 -20.22 23.08
C GLY A 21 29.70 -19.00 22.29
N PHE A 22 29.96 -19.14 20.98
CA PHE A 22 30.30 -18.00 20.12
C PHE A 22 29.53 -18.05 18.80
N SER A 23 29.50 -16.93 18.07
CA SER A 23 28.86 -16.85 16.74
C SER A 23 29.88 -17.01 15.61
N VAL A 24 29.45 -17.63 14.52
CA VAL A 24 30.24 -17.86 13.32
C VAL A 24 29.99 -16.78 12.27
N ARG A 25 31.00 -16.42 11.51
CA ARG A 25 30.98 -15.57 10.33
C ARG A 25 31.60 -16.28 9.14
N VAL A 26 30.92 -16.26 8.00
CA VAL A 26 31.48 -16.76 6.73
C VAL A 26 32.63 -15.86 6.32
N GLY A 27 33.77 -16.46 6.08
CA GLY A 27 35.03 -15.79 5.71
C GLY A 27 35.33 -15.86 4.21
N GLN A 28 36.63 -15.76 3.91
CA GLN A 28 37.14 -15.78 2.54
C GLN A 28 36.92 -17.14 1.87
N HIS A 29 36.76 -17.12 0.56
CA HIS A 29 36.79 -18.32 -0.27
C HIS A 29 37.68 -18.08 -1.51
N LYS A 30 38.22 -19.14 -2.08
CA LYS A 30 38.88 -19.14 -3.38
C LYS A 30 38.13 -20.05 -4.32
N LYS A 31 37.94 -19.62 -5.56
CA LYS A 31 37.35 -20.40 -6.64
C LYS A 31 38.41 -20.79 -7.65
N GLN A 32 38.27 -21.96 -8.22
CA GLN A 32 39.00 -22.43 -9.39
C GLN A 32 38.00 -23.13 -10.30
N ASN A 33 37.93 -22.73 -11.57
CA ASN A 33 36.93 -23.25 -12.54
C ASN A 33 35.50 -23.24 -12.00
N GLU A 34 35.08 -22.07 -11.43
CA GLU A 34 33.79 -21.83 -10.78
C GLU A 34 33.53 -22.66 -9.49
N GLU A 35 34.32 -23.68 -9.17
CA GLU A 35 34.19 -24.44 -7.93
C GLU A 35 34.99 -23.78 -6.77
N ILE A 36 34.41 -23.83 -5.56
CA ILE A 36 35.07 -23.32 -4.35
C ILE A 36 36.08 -24.36 -3.88
N VAL A 37 37.38 -24.08 -4.06
CA VAL A 37 38.47 -24.97 -3.65
C VAL A 37 39.02 -24.71 -2.24
N PHE A 38 38.67 -23.56 -1.67
CA PHE A 38 39.07 -23.12 -0.34
C PHE A 38 37.97 -22.32 0.31
N LYS A 39 37.69 -22.59 1.59
CA LYS A 39 36.72 -21.83 2.39
C LYS A 39 37.21 -21.68 3.81
N ARG A 40 36.99 -20.49 4.40
CA ARG A 40 37.30 -20.20 5.78
C ARG A 40 36.08 -19.69 6.50
N TYR A 41 35.84 -20.14 7.73
CA TYR A 41 34.83 -19.64 8.64
C TYR A 41 35.50 -19.11 9.90
N TRP A 42 35.09 -17.93 10.34
CA TRP A 42 35.68 -17.21 11.44
C TRP A 42 34.75 -17.11 12.64
N CYS A 43 35.31 -16.91 13.84
CA CYS A 43 34.54 -16.30 14.91
C CYS A 43 33.98 -14.93 14.47
N SER A 44 32.75 -14.59 14.86
CA SER A 44 32.11 -13.33 14.51
C SER A 44 32.91 -12.10 15.02
N ARG A 45 33.70 -12.27 16.08
CA ARG A 45 34.60 -11.25 16.67
C ARG A 45 35.97 -11.14 16.01
N ALA A 46 36.20 -11.86 14.91
CA ALA A 46 37.46 -11.83 14.18
C ALA A 46 37.67 -10.50 13.44
N GLY A 47 38.98 -10.05 13.46
CA GLY A 47 39.40 -8.79 12.86
C GLY A 47 38.85 -7.55 13.58
N TYR A 48 39.12 -6.39 13.00
CA TYR A 48 38.68 -5.10 13.49
C TYR A 48 37.79 -4.42 12.45
N ARG A 49 36.97 -3.48 12.85
CA ARG A 49 36.18 -2.64 11.93
C ARG A 49 37.15 -1.64 11.28
N LYS A 50 37.11 -1.49 9.97
CA LYS A 50 37.76 -0.35 9.32
C LYS A 50 36.92 0.87 9.63
N ASP A 51 37.49 1.90 10.23
CA ASP A 51 36.85 3.20 10.39
C ASP A 51 36.49 3.73 9.00
N SER A 52 35.26 3.70 8.66
CA SER A 52 34.76 4.34 7.44
C SER A 52 34.66 5.83 7.71
N VAL A 53 35.78 6.54 7.56
CA VAL A 53 35.71 7.98 7.27
C VAL A 53 35.21 8.09 5.83
N GLN A 54 33.93 8.22 5.66
CA GLN A 54 33.34 8.75 4.45
C GLN A 54 32.35 9.83 4.87
N ASP A 55 32.80 11.07 4.80
CA ASP A 55 31.96 12.23 4.64
C ASP A 55 31.25 12.13 3.30
N VAL A 56 30.10 11.46 3.29
CA VAL A 56 29.13 11.61 2.21
C VAL A 56 28.24 12.76 2.61
N SER A 57 28.64 13.97 2.23
CA SER A 57 27.78 15.14 2.22
C SER A 57 26.77 14.96 1.08
N ASP A 58 25.53 14.64 1.42
CA ASP A 58 24.39 14.71 0.51
C ASP A 58 24.09 16.19 0.23
N GLN A 59 23.67 16.53 -1.00
CA GLN A 59 23.43 17.91 -1.46
C GLN A 59 22.35 18.70 -0.66
N SER A 60 21.76 18.08 0.36
CA SER A 60 20.78 18.70 1.26
C SER A 60 21.29 19.13 2.63
N GLY A 61 22.60 18.99 2.93
CA GLY A 61 23.23 19.49 4.16
C GLY A 61 22.78 18.83 5.48
N LYS A 62 21.92 17.79 5.47
CA LYS A 62 21.50 17.05 6.65
C LYS A 62 22.39 15.84 6.90
N LYS A 63 23.30 15.94 7.87
CA LYS A 63 24.09 14.78 8.36
C LYS A 63 23.13 13.72 8.94
N ARG A 64 22.99 12.58 8.26
CA ARG A 64 22.36 11.39 8.85
C ARG A 64 23.26 10.89 9.98
N LYS A 65 22.82 11.01 11.24
CA LYS A 65 23.48 10.36 12.38
C LYS A 65 23.38 8.84 12.18
N THR A 66 24.47 8.21 11.76
CA THR A 66 24.60 6.75 11.86
C THR A 66 24.56 6.37 13.34
N PRO A 67 23.70 5.40 13.75
CA PRO A 67 23.66 4.95 15.13
C PRO A 67 25.06 4.46 15.53
N ASN A 68 25.56 4.90 16.69
CA ASN A 68 26.84 4.47 17.25
C ASN A 68 26.73 2.98 17.62
N MET A 69 27.01 2.09 16.66
CA MET A 69 26.99 0.65 16.90
C MET A 69 28.25 0.27 17.64
N MET A 70 28.11 -0.28 18.84
CA MET A 70 29.24 -0.77 19.65
C MET A 70 30.10 -1.72 18.82
N GLU A 71 31.43 -1.50 18.84
CA GLU A 71 32.39 -2.39 18.21
C GLU A 71 32.37 -3.76 18.92
N THR A 72 32.01 -4.79 18.18
CA THR A 72 31.92 -6.16 18.69
C THR A 72 33.12 -7.02 18.27
N ARG A 73 33.98 -6.53 17.35
CA ARG A 73 35.19 -7.22 16.89
C ARG A 73 36.36 -6.88 17.79
N CYS A 74 37.12 -7.89 18.14
CA CYS A 74 38.24 -7.77 19.05
C CYS A 74 39.51 -8.46 18.52
N GLY A 75 39.60 -8.68 17.20
CA GLY A 75 40.76 -9.34 16.60
C GLY A 75 40.87 -10.84 16.90
N CYS A 76 39.74 -11.51 17.24
CA CYS A 76 39.78 -12.96 17.51
C CYS A 76 40.28 -13.74 16.30
N GLU A 77 41.19 -14.70 16.53
CA GLU A 77 41.82 -15.49 15.47
C GLU A 77 41.16 -16.88 15.28
N ALA A 78 40.17 -17.23 16.10
CA ALA A 78 39.50 -18.53 16.02
C ALA A 78 38.82 -18.72 14.66
N HIS A 79 39.15 -19.82 13.99
CA HIS A 79 38.63 -20.11 12.66
C HIS A 79 38.77 -21.59 12.26
N ILE A 80 38.03 -22.01 11.23
CA ILE A 80 38.23 -23.27 10.52
C ILE A 80 38.50 -23.00 9.05
N VAL A 81 39.43 -23.77 8.47
CA VAL A 81 39.76 -23.75 7.04
C VAL A 81 39.52 -25.13 6.46
N VAL A 82 38.80 -25.17 5.33
CA VAL A 82 38.61 -26.38 4.55
C VAL A 82 39.08 -26.20 3.11
N LYS A 83 39.58 -27.28 2.53
CA LYS A 83 40.04 -27.34 1.13
C LYS A 83 39.33 -28.50 0.42
N LEU A 84 39.00 -28.27 -0.84
CA LEU A 84 38.49 -29.30 -1.74
C LEU A 84 39.61 -30.30 -2.08
N CYS A 85 39.32 -31.58 -1.97
CA CYS A 85 40.20 -32.68 -2.37
C CYS A 85 39.81 -33.23 -3.74
N GLY A 86 40.66 -34.07 -4.33
CA GLY A 86 40.45 -34.67 -5.64
C GLY A 86 39.23 -35.59 -5.73
N ASP A 87 38.71 -36.07 -4.60
CA ASP A 87 37.49 -36.86 -4.45
C ASP A 87 36.21 -36.02 -4.35
N LYS A 88 36.30 -34.71 -4.66
CA LYS A 88 35.21 -33.71 -4.55
C LYS A 88 34.65 -33.53 -3.14
N LYS A 89 35.41 -33.94 -2.11
CA LYS A 89 35.06 -33.75 -0.69
C LYS A 89 35.90 -32.64 -0.08
N PHE A 90 35.36 -32.02 0.98
CA PHE A 90 36.07 -30.96 1.70
C PHE A 90 36.81 -31.56 2.91
N ARG A 91 38.12 -31.36 2.96
CA ARG A 91 38.94 -31.77 4.10
C ARG A 91 39.24 -30.55 4.98
N MET A 92 39.13 -30.73 6.30
CA MET A 92 39.58 -29.77 7.26
C MET A 92 41.14 -29.64 7.12
N HIS A 93 41.59 -28.43 6.84
CA HIS A 93 43.02 -28.13 6.67
C HIS A 93 43.63 -27.58 7.96
N SER A 94 42.92 -26.68 8.65
CA SER A 94 43.29 -26.15 9.96
C SER A 94 42.06 -25.73 10.75
N MET A 95 42.20 -25.83 12.07
CA MET A 95 41.25 -25.28 13.04
C MET A 95 42.05 -24.58 14.13
N PHE A 96 41.69 -23.34 14.41
CA PHE A 96 42.28 -22.54 15.48
C PHE A 96 41.16 -22.28 16.49
N GLU A 97 41.34 -22.81 17.71
CA GLU A 97 40.28 -22.89 18.72
C GLU A 97 40.41 -21.80 19.79
N GLU A 98 41.53 -21.12 19.88
CA GLU A 98 41.79 -20.11 20.91
C GLU A 98 40.99 -18.83 20.62
N HIS A 99 40.35 -18.34 21.67
CA HIS A 99 39.58 -17.11 21.64
C HIS A 99 40.13 -16.08 22.64
N ASN A 100 40.23 -14.83 22.23
CA ASN A 100 40.65 -13.71 23.07
C ASN A 100 39.48 -12.98 23.77
N HIS A 101 38.31 -13.61 23.84
CA HIS A 101 37.09 -13.06 24.45
C HIS A 101 36.28 -14.11 25.18
N GLY A 102 35.41 -13.69 26.11
CA GLY A 102 34.53 -14.58 26.83
C GLY A 102 33.45 -15.19 25.93
N PHE A 103 32.99 -16.39 26.31
CA PHE A 103 31.90 -17.11 25.67
C PHE A 103 30.53 -16.73 26.26
N VAL A 104 29.47 -16.95 25.48
CA VAL A 104 28.11 -16.76 25.91
C VAL A 104 27.69 -17.94 26.80
N SER A 105 27.09 -17.66 27.96
CA SER A 105 26.59 -18.68 28.89
C SER A 105 25.53 -19.59 28.24
N PRO A 106 25.45 -20.87 28.69
CA PRO A 106 24.53 -21.85 28.06
C PRO A 106 23.11 -21.40 27.92
N ASP A 107 22.57 -20.70 28.93
CA ASP A 107 21.19 -20.15 28.95
C ASP A 107 20.93 -19.08 27.89
N LYS A 108 21.97 -18.40 27.39
CA LYS A 108 21.91 -17.32 26.39
C LYS A 108 22.39 -17.71 24.98
N ARG A 109 22.79 -18.96 24.77
CA ARG A 109 23.30 -19.41 23.46
C ARG A 109 22.28 -19.30 22.33
N HIS A 110 21.01 -19.39 22.64
CA HIS A 110 19.91 -19.16 21.68
C HIS A 110 19.90 -17.72 21.09
N LEU A 111 20.58 -16.77 21.74
CA LEU A 111 20.73 -15.39 21.25
C LEU A 111 21.90 -15.23 20.26
N LEU A 112 22.69 -16.27 20.03
CA LEU A 112 23.81 -16.23 19.08
C LEU A 112 23.28 -16.09 17.65
N ARG A 113 23.65 -15.00 16.97
CA ARG A 113 23.13 -14.63 15.65
C ARG A 113 23.35 -15.72 14.57
N SER A 114 24.42 -16.52 14.67
CA SER A 114 24.66 -17.61 13.72
C SER A 114 23.67 -18.75 13.79
N ASN A 115 22.88 -18.81 14.86
CA ASN A 115 21.90 -19.87 15.10
C ASN A 115 20.47 -19.43 14.84
N HIS A 116 20.25 -18.15 14.51
CA HIS A 116 18.92 -17.66 14.18
C HIS A 116 18.54 -18.14 12.78
N TYR A 117 17.39 -18.76 12.68
CA TYR A 117 16.72 -19.08 11.39
C TYR A 117 15.19 -19.04 11.55
N VAL A 118 14.53 -18.54 10.56
CA VAL A 118 13.07 -18.58 10.53
C VAL A 118 12.65 -19.95 10.01
N SER A 119 12.16 -20.81 10.91
CA SER A 119 11.73 -22.18 10.59
C SER A 119 10.52 -22.18 9.65
N GLU A 120 10.26 -23.31 8.95
CA GLU A 120 9.07 -23.43 8.08
C GLU A 120 7.77 -23.25 8.86
N ARG A 121 7.73 -23.70 10.14
CA ARG A 121 6.60 -23.45 11.04
C ARG A 121 6.42 -21.95 11.32
N ALA A 122 7.53 -21.23 11.60
CA ALA A 122 7.48 -19.79 11.83
C ALA A 122 7.03 -19.02 10.57
N LYS A 123 7.48 -19.44 9.39
CA LYS A 123 7.05 -18.87 8.10
C LYS A 123 5.57 -19.10 7.85
N SER A 124 5.08 -20.33 8.05
CA SER A 124 3.67 -20.69 7.89
C SER A 124 2.77 -19.94 8.86
N THR A 125 3.17 -19.87 10.14
CA THR A 125 2.42 -19.09 11.16
C THR A 125 2.39 -17.61 10.80
N LEU A 126 3.51 -17.03 10.38
CA LEU A 126 3.59 -15.64 9.96
C LEU A 126 2.65 -15.36 8.77
N PHE A 127 2.66 -16.21 7.76
CA PHE A 127 1.80 -16.10 6.59
C PHE A 127 0.32 -16.18 6.97
N ASN A 128 -0.08 -17.17 7.78
CA ASN A 128 -1.47 -17.35 8.21
C ASN A 128 -1.95 -16.18 9.10
N CYS A 129 -1.08 -15.66 9.98
CA CYS A 129 -1.38 -14.49 10.80
C CYS A 129 -1.61 -13.24 9.91
N HIS A 130 -0.73 -12.99 8.94
CA HIS A 130 -0.92 -11.87 8.01
C HIS A 130 -2.18 -12.02 7.15
N LYS A 131 -2.51 -13.23 6.73
CA LYS A 131 -3.78 -13.52 6.04
C LYS A 131 -5.01 -13.20 6.89
N ALA A 132 -4.88 -13.31 8.21
CA ALA A 132 -5.91 -12.95 9.18
C ALA A 132 -5.77 -11.50 9.72
N SER A 133 -5.02 -10.62 9.02
CA SER A 133 -4.74 -9.23 9.42
C SER A 133 -4.02 -9.09 10.76
N ILE A 134 -3.30 -10.14 11.18
CA ILE A 134 -2.51 -10.16 12.40
C ILE A 134 -1.05 -9.81 12.07
N GLY A 135 -0.54 -8.71 12.65
CA GLY A 135 0.81 -8.21 12.37
C GLY A 135 1.94 -9.13 12.85
N THR A 136 3.16 -8.96 12.28
CA THR A 136 4.35 -9.78 12.57
C THR A 136 4.68 -9.85 14.06
N SER A 137 4.49 -8.77 14.82
CA SER A 137 4.78 -8.77 16.27
C SER A 137 3.83 -9.67 17.07
N GLN A 138 2.58 -9.71 16.68
CA GLN A 138 1.57 -10.59 17.30
C GLN A 138 1.79 -12.05 16.89
N ALA A 139 2.13 -12.29 15.61
CA ALA A 139 2.51 -13.61 15.10
C ALA A 139 3.72 -14.18 15.86
N PHE A 140 4.73 -13.34 16.14
CA PHE A 140 5.89 -13.73 16.93
C PHE A 140 5.52 -14.08 18.38
N ARG A 141 4.65 -13.29 19.03
CA ARG A 141 4.14 -13.61 20.39
C ARG A 141 3.36 -14.93 20.40
N LEU A 142 2.55 -15.18 19.38
CA LEU A 142 1.83 -16.45 19.23
C LEU A 142 2.82 -17.62 19.16
N LEU A 143 3.89 -17.52 18.37
CA LEU A 143 4.95 -18.54 18.31
C LEU A 143 5.63 -18.73 19.67
N GLN A 144 5.95 -17.66 20.39
CA GLN A 144 6.55 -17.76 21.72
C GLN A 144 5.69 -18.55 22.70
N VAL A 145 4.37 -18.33 22.68
CA VAL A 145 3.43 -19.05 23.55
C VAL A 145 3.30 -20.51 23.09
N SER A 146 3.15 -20.75 21.80
CA SER A 146 2.95 -22.12 21.27
C SER A 146 4.19 -23.01 21.34
N ASP A 147 5.38 -22.41 21.33
CA ASP A 147 6.67 -23.15 21.40
C ASP A 147 7.22 -23.22 22.84
N GLY A 148 6.47 -22.72 23.83
CA GLY A 148 6.85 -22.82 25.23
C GLY A 148 8.01 -21.91 25.64
N GLY A 149 8.22 -20.80 24.94
CA GLY A 149 9.18 -19.76 25.28
C GLY A 149 10.02 -19.27 24.11
N PHE A 150 10.63 -18.11 24.31
CA PHE A 150 11.47 -17.42 23.31
C PHE A 150 12.61 -18.29 22.78
N GLN A 151 13.24 -19.08 23.66
CA GLN A 151 14.41 -19.94 23.35
C GLN A 151 14.10 -21.03 22.31
N ASN A 152 12.81 -21.41 22.18
CA ASN A 152 12.37 -22.50 21.32
C ASN A 152 11.95 -22.02 19.92
N VAL A 153 11.74 -20.71 19.71
CA VAL A 153 11.29 -20.15 18.42
C VAL A 153 12.37 -20.22 17.34
N GLY A 154 13.65 -20.21 17.72
CA GLY A 154 14.81 -20.32 16.83
C GLY A 154 15.13 -19.03 16.05
N CYS A 155 14.35 -17.96 16.19
CA CYS A 155 14.60 -16.65 15.56
C CYS A 155 14.14 -15.51 16.47
N THR A 156 14.57 -14.29 16.16
CA THR A 156 14.09 -13.08 16.82
C THR A 156 12.91 -12.46 16.06
N LEU A 157 12.17 -11.55 16.72
CA LEU A 157 11.17 -10.72 16.05
C LEU A 157 11.75 -10.00 14.82
N ARG A 158 12.99 -9.51 14.93
CA ARG A 158 13.65 -8.80 13.82
C ARG A 158 13.96 -9.72 12.64
N ASP A 159 14.28 -10.98 12.89
CA ASP A 159 14.50 -11.96 11.83
C ASP A 159 13.18 -12.24 11.09
N MET A 160 12.06 -12.37 11.79
CA MET A 160 10.73 -12.50 11.18
C MET A 160 10.32 -11.25 10.39
N GLN A 161 10.57 -10.05 10.93
CA GLN A 161 10.31 -8.79 10.22
C GLN A 161 11.16 -8.67 8.94
N ASN A 162 12.44 -9.01 9.01
CA ASN A 162 13.31 -9.02 7.84
C ASN A 162 12.85 -10.05 6.80
N TYR A 163 12.53 -11.28 7.23
CA TYR A 163 12.00 -12.32 6.34
C TYR A 163 10.73 -11.86 5.63
N TYR A 164 9.79 -11.28 6.36
CA TYR A 164 8.54 -10.80 5.77
C TYR A 164 8.76 -9.63 4.79
N ARG A 165 9.64 -8.70 5.14
CA ARG A 165 10.04 -7.61 4.23
C ARG A 165 10.67 -8.15 2.95
N ASP A 166 11.61 -9.11 3.07
CA ASP A 166 12.30 -9.71 1.93
C ASP A 166 11.34 -10.54 1.06
N LEU A 167 10.37 -11.22 1.69
CA LEU A 167 9.27 -11.91 1.01
C LEU A 167 8.43 -10.91 0.21
N ARG A 168 7.98 -9.83 0.85
CA ARG A 168 7.22 -8.76 0.16
C ARG A 168 8.00 -8.14 -1.00
N THR A 169 9.30 -7.96 -0.86
CA THR A 169 10.13 -7.42 -1.93
C THR A 169 10.18 -8.38 -3.13
N LYS A 170 10.29 -9.69 -2.88
CA LYS A 170 10.26 -10.71 -3.95
C LYS A 170 8.90 -10.82 -4.64
N ILE A 171 7.81 -10.67 -3.87
CA ILE A 171 6.44 -10.72 -4.40
C ILE A 171 6.12 -9.44 -5.17
N LYS A 172 6.70 -8.32 -4.80
CA LYS A 172 6.42 -6.99 -5.37
C LYS A 172 6.50 -6.94 -6.91
N ASP A 173 7.40 -7.67 -7.52
CA ASP A 173 7.56 -7.71 -8.98
C ASP A 173 6.53 -8.61 -9.66
N ALA A 174 5.81 -9.46 -8.90
CA ALA A 174 4.78 -10.39 -9.40
C ALA A 174 3.35 -9.96 -9.07
N ASP A 175 3.16 -8.96 -8.19
CA ASP A 175 1.82 -8.59 -7.65
C ASP A 175 0.84 -8.19 -8.76
N ALA A 176 1.27 -7.42 -9.75
CA ALA A 176 0.42 -6.99 -10.86
C ALA A 176 -0.06 -8.20 -11.69
N GLN A 177 0.84 -9.15 -11.96
CA GLN A 177 0.51 -10.37 -12.67
C GLN A 177 -0.43 -11.25 -11.85
N MET A 178 -0.14 -11.44 -10.56
CA MET A 178 -1.00 -12.22 -9.64
C MET A 178 -2.40 -11.59 -9.54
N PHE A 179 -2.50 -10.26 -9.52
CA PHE A 179 -3.78 -9.56 -9.50
C PHE A 179 -4.57 -9.82 -10.78
N VAL A 180 -3.94 -9.71 -11.96
CA VAL A 180 -4.58 -10.00 -13.24
C VAL A 180 -5.03 -11.47 -13.31
N GLU A 181 -4.17 -12.44 -12.91
CA GLU A 181 -4.51 -13.86 -12.85
C GLU A 181 -5.70 -14.12 -11.89
N GLN A 182 -5.82 -13.36 -10.82
CA GLN A 182 -6.98 -13.46 -9.93
C GLN A 182 -8.27 -12.98 -10.61
N LEU A 183 -8.20 -11.90 -11.41
CA LEU A 183 -9.35 -11.43 -12.20
C LEU A 183 -9.73 -12.43 -13.28
N GLU A 184 -8.76 -13.06 -13.93
CA GLU A 184 -8.98 -14.16 -14.91
C GLU A 184 -9.71 -15.32 -14.28
N ARG A 185 -9.24 -15.84 -13.14
CA ARG A 185 -9.91 -16.91 -12.39
C ARG A 185 -11.35 -16.55 -12.01
N LYS A 186 -11.57 -15.30 -11.56
CA LYS A 186 -12.95 -14.84 -11.26
C LYS A 186 -13.83 -14.87 -12.50
N LYS A 187 -13.28 -14.51 -13.67
CA LYS A 187 -13.97 -14.56 -14.96
C LYS A 187 -14.25 -16.00 -15.41
N GLU A 188 -13.33 -16.93 -15.19
CA GLU A 188 -13.52 -18.36 -15.49
C GLU A 188 -14.65 -18.95 -14.62
N VAL A 189 -14.66 -18.63 -13.32
CA VAL A 189 -15.69 -19.09 -12.38
C VAL A 189 -17.06 -18.46 -12.67
N ASN A 190 -17.08 -17.19 -13.04
CA ASN A 190 -18.31 -16.47 -13.34
C ASN A 190 -18.18 -15.65 -14.64
N PRO A 191 -18.75 -16.16 -15.78
CA PRO A 191 -18.69 -15.46 -17.07
C PRO A 191 -19.29 -14.05 -17.07
N ALA A 192 -20.13 -13.70 -16.10
CA ALA A 192 -20.68 -12.36 -15.94
C ALA A 192 -19.69 -11.37 -15.30
N PHE A 193 -18.58 -11.86 -14.71
CA PHE A 193 -17.50 -10.99 -14.22
C PHE A 193 -16.83 -10.30 -15.40
N PHE A 194 -16.65 -8.98 -15.31
CA PHE A 194 -15.98 -8.17 -16.33
C PHE A 194 -14.69 -7.60 -15.76
N TYR A 195 -13.62 -7.63 -16.54
CA TYR A 195 -12.40 -6.88 -16.26
C TYR A 195 -11.72 -6.51 -17.57
N GLU A 196 -10.95 -5.44 -17.53
CA GLU A 196 -10.09 -4.97 -18.60
C GLU A 196 -8.87 -4.27 -17.97
N PHE A 197 -7.69 -4.42 -18.56
CA PHE A 197 -6.48 -3.80 -18.05
C PHE A 197 -5.56 -3.32 -19.17
N MET A 198 -4.64 -2.43 -18.82
CA MET A 198 -3.57 -1.96 -19.69
C MET A 198 -2.23 -2.03 -18.98
N VAL A 199 -1.20 -2.36 -19.73
CA VAL A 199 0.20 -2.34 -19.30
C VAL A 199 1.00 -1.33 -20.12
N ASP A 200 2.06 -0.77 -19.53
CA ASP A 200 3.00 0.08 -20.23
C ASP A 200 4.01 -0.74 -21.08
N LYS A 201 4.93 -0.03 -21.76
CA LYS A 201 5.97 -0.66 -22.60
C LYS A 201 6.95 -1.55 -21.81
N GLN A 202 6.98 -1.43 -20.48
CA GLN A 202 7.78 -2.23 -19.56
C GLN A 202 6.98 -3.38 -18.95
N GLY A 203 5.72 -3.59 -19.36
CA GLY A 203 4.83 -4.63 -18.83
C GLY A 203 4.23 -4.32 -17.45
N ARG A 204 4.34 -3.08 -16.94
CA ARG A 204 3.77 -2.69 -15.66
C ARG A 204 2.29 -2.31 -15.84
N LEU A 205 1.44 -2.80 -14.92
CA LEU A 205 0.01 -2.46 -14.90
C LEU A 205 -0.17 -0.95 -14.68
N VAL A 206 -0.84 -0.28 -15.62
CA VAL A 206 -1.11 1.17 -15.54
C VAL A 206 -2.58 1.49 -15.35
N ARG A 207 -3.47 0.64 -15.82
CA ARG A 207 -4.92 0.80 -15.68
C ARG A 207 -5.56 -0.56 -15.55
N VAL A 208 -6.51 -0.70 -14.65
CA VAL A 208 -7.35 -1.90 -14.55
C VAL A 208 -8.73 -1.51 -14.04
N PHE A 209 -9.76 -2.06 -14.64
CA PHE A 209 -11.15 -1.92 -14.23
C PHE A 209 -11.75 -3.31 -14.04
N TRP A 210 -12.62 -3.46 -13.05
CA TRP A 210 -13.40 -4.68 -12.84
C TRP A 210 -14.79 -4.39 -12.30
N ALA A 211 -15.73 -5.25 -12.65
CA ALA A 211 -17.07 -5.29 -12.11
C ALA A 211 -17.55 -6.75 -12.06
N ASP A 212 -17.98 -7.20 -10.89
CA ASP A 212 -18.55 -8.54 -10.75
C ASP A 212 -20.00 -8.58 -11.26
N ALA A 213 -20.61 -9.77 -11.26
CA ALA A 213 -21.96 -9.96 -11.74
C ALA A 213 -22.99 -9.14 -10.95
N ILE A 214 -22.76 -8.95 -9.64
CA ILE A 214 -23.63 -8.15 -8.76
C ILE A 214 -23.49 -6.66 -9.12
N CYS A 215 -22.26 -6.18 -9.27
CA CYS A 215 -21.97 -4.80 -9.70
C CYS A 215 -22.66 -4.46 -11.03
N ARG A 216 -22.54 -5.35 -12.02
CA ARG A 216 -23.17 -5.17 -13.34
C ARG A 216 -24.70 -5.23 -13.27
N LYS A 217 -25.26 -6.13 -12.44
CA LYS A 217 -26.69 -6.17 -12.18
C LYS A 217 -27.17 -4.91 -11.46
N ASN A 218 -26.44 -4.46 -10.46
CA ASN A 218 -26.74 -3.20 -9.77
C ASN A 218 -26.69 -2.02 -10.75
N CYS A 219 -25.69 -1.99 -11.64
CA CYS A 219 -25.58 -0.93 -12.65
C CYS A 219 -26.78 -0.91 -13.62
N SER A 220 -27.29 -2.08 -14.02
CA SER A 220 -28.49 -2.14 -14.89
C SER A 220 -29.78 -1.66 -14.24
N VAL A 221 -29.82 -1.57 -12.90
CA VAL A 221 -31.02 -1.15 -12.14
C VAL A 221 -30.85 0.23 -11.50
N PHE A 222 -29.64 0.56 -11.06
CA PHE A 222 -29.34 1.75 -10.26
C PHE A 222 -28.20 2.59 -10.86
N GLY A 223 -27.81 2.34 -12.12
CA GLY A 223 -26.70 3.01 -12.79
C GLY A 223 -27.08 4.30 -13.50
N ASP A 224 -28.29 4.77 -13.35
CA ASP A 224 -28.78 6.04 -13.87
C ASP A 224 -28.10 7.26 -13.23
N ILE A 225 -27.71 7.14 -11.96
CA ILE A 225 -26.94 8.15 -11.24
C ILE A 225 -25.67 7.52 -10.66
N LEU A 226 -24.51 8.04 -11.08
CA LEU A 226 -23.20 7.58 -10.62
C LEU A 226 -22.53 8.60 -9.71
N SER A 227 -21.85 8.10 -8.69
CA SER A 227 -20.81 8.84 -7.96
C SER A 227 -19.47 8.18 -8.24
N VAL A 228 -18.50 8.96 -8.72
CA VAL A 228 -17.14 8.53 -9.01
C VAL A 228 -16.18 9.45 -8.28
N ASP A 229 -15.32 8.87 -7.46
CA ASP A 229 -14.39 9.61 -6.62
C ASP A 229 -13.04 8.92 -6.61
N SER A 230 -11.96 9.67 -6.87
CA SER A 230 -10.61 9.11 -6.84
C SER A 230 -10.02 9.25 -5.45
N THR A 231 -9.75 8.12 -4.79
CA THR A 231 -9.11 8.13 -3.46
C THR A 231 -7.60 8.13 -3.55
N TYR A 232 -6.97 9.03 -2.79
CA TYR A 232 -5.51 9.13 -2.74
C TYR A 232 -4.85 7.91 -2.07
N THR A 233 -3.89 7.34 -2.79
CA THR A 233 -2.79 6.46 -2.33
C THR A 233 -3.02 5.59 -1.09
N THR A 234 -3.83 4.56 -1.23
CA THR A 234 -3.95 3.52 -0.19
C THR A 234 -3.10 2.29 -0.48
N ASN A 235 -2.43 2.21 -1.64
CA ASN A 235 -1.64 1.05 -2.04
C ASN A 235 -0.15 1.39 -2.28
N GLN A 236 0.71 0.38 -2.16
CA GLN A 236 2.16 0.52 -2.27
C GLN A 236 2.67 0.94 -3.67
N TYR A 237 1.81 0.92 -4.68
CA TYR A 237 2.13 1.25 -6.08
C TYR A 237 1.74 2.68 -6.46
N ASN A 238 1.18 3.45 -5.51
CA ASN A 238 0.64 4.78 -5.73
C ASN A 238 -0.45 4.84 -6.83
N MET A 239 -1.10 3.71 -7.13
CA MET A 239 -2.25 3.71 -8.03
C MET A 239 -3.46 4.33 -7.34
N LYS A 240 -4.20 5.14 -8.08
CA LYS A 240 -5.44 5.75 -7.61
C LYS A 240 -6.55 4.72 -7.67
N PHE A 241 -7.27 4.54 -6.58
CA PHE A 241 -8.46 3.71 -6.54
C PHE A 241 -9.67 4.57 -6.92
N VAL A 242 -10.44 4.11 -7.90
CA VAL A 242 -11.59 4.84 -8.43
C VAL A 242 -12.82 3.93 -8.41
N PRO A 243 -13.61 3.96 -7.33
CA PRO A 243 -14.86 3.23 -7.24
C PRO A 243 -15.98 3.93 -8.00
N PHE A 244 -16.88 3.13 -8.57
CA PHE A 244 -18.15 3.54 -9.12
C PHE A 244 -19.26 3.12 -8.17
N THR A 245 -20.01 4.08 -7.66
CA THR A 245 -21.11 3.84 -6.73
C THR A 245 -22.40 4.47 -7.23
N GLY A 246 -23.51 3.84 -6.90
CA GLY A 246 -24.86 4.34 -7.11
C GLY A 246 -25.66 4.25 -5.82
N VAL A 247 -26.97 4.47 -5.89
CA VAL A 247 -27.89 4.40 -4.75
C VAL A 247 -29.11 3.58 -5.11
N ASN A 248 -29.47 2.64 -4.24
CA ASN A 248 -30.69 1.84 -4.41
C ASN A 248 -31.94 2.59 -3.90
N HIS A 249 -33.12 1.97 -4.08
CA HIS A 249 -34.42 2.52 -3.65
C HIS A 249 -34.54 2.75 -2.12
N HIS A 250 -33.62 2.15 -1.32
CA HIS A 250 -33.56 2.34 0.13
C HIS A 250 -32.53 3.41 0.53
N LEU A 251 -32.04 4.20 -0.43
CA LEU A 251 -30.99 5.21 -0.26
C LEU A 251 -29.66 4.64 0.26
N GLN A 252 -29.41 3.34 0.02
CA GLN A 252 -28.14 2.70 0.39
C GLN A 252 -27.17 2.75 -0.79
N SER A 253 -25.90 2.98 -0.51
CA SER A 253 -24.86 2.92 -1.52
C SER A 253 -24.72 1.51 -2.07
N VAL A 254 -24.69 1.39 -3.39
CA VAL A 254 -24.44 0.14 -4.12
C VAL A 254 -23.18 0.29 -4.95
N PHE A 255 -22.41 -0.79 -5.00
CA PHE A 255 -21.17 -0.83 -5.75
C PHE A 255 -21.45 -1.26 -7.19
N LEU A 256 -20.86 -0.54 -8.16
CA LEU A 256 -21.12 -0.72 -9.59
C LEU A 256 -19.86 -1.14 -10.36
N GLY A 257 -18.70 -1.00 -9.76
CA GLY A 257 -17.40 -1.37 -10.30
C GLY A 257 -16.29 -0.56 -9.68
N ALA A 258 -15.04 -0.91 -9.97
CA ALA A 258 -13.88 -0.15 -9.52
C ALA A 258 -12.74 -0.20 -10.51
N ALA A 259 -11.80 0.72 -10.35
CA ALA A 259 -10.57 0.74 -11.11
C ALA A 259 -9.36 1.10 -10.26
N PHE A 260 -8.18 0.70 -10.73
CA PHE A 260 -6.92 1.32 -10.37
C PHE A 260 -6.32 2.03 -11.57
N LEU A 261 -5.86 3.27 -11.36
CA LEU A 261 -5.18 4.09 -12.36
C LEU A 261 -3.80 4.50 -11.85
N ALA A 262 -2.78 4.42 -12.70
CA ALA A 262 -1.43 4.86 -12.36
C ALA A 262 -1.31 6.40 -12.31
N ASP A 263 -2.17 7.11 -13.05
CA ASP A 263 -2.21 8.58 -13.10
C ASP A 263 -3.65 9.09 -13.30
N GLU A 264 -3.83 10.40 -13.07
CA GLU A 264 -5.10 11.12 -13.20
C GLU A 264 -5.13 12.00 -14.45
N LYS A 265 -4.59 11.50 -15.56
CA LYS A 265 -4.63 12.20 -16.85
C LYS A 265 -5.96 11.99 -17.56
N ILE A 266 -6.26 12.91 -18.47
CA ILE A 266 -7.47 12.84 -19.31
C ILE A 266 -7.58 11.47 -20.01
N GLU A 267 -6.48 10.97 -20.58
CA GLU A 267 -6.44 9.68 -21.29
C GLU A 267 -6.78 8.49 -20.37
N SER A 268 -6.42 8.57 -19.09
CA SER A 268 -6.73 7.52 -18.10
C SER A 268 -8.21 7.52 -17.75
N PHE A 269 -8.80 8.68 -17.56
CA PHE A 269 -10.24 8.80 -17.33
C PHE A 269 -11.07 8.50 -18.59
N VAL A 270 -10.60 8.87 -19.79
CA VAL A 270 -11.23 8.49 -21.05
C VAL A 270 -11.31 6.96 -21.16
N TRP A 271 -10.18 6.27 -20.96
CA TRP A 271 -10.15 4.81 -20.95
C TRP A 271 -11.09 4.23 -19.89
N LEU A 272 -11.10 4.81 -18.70
CA LEU A 272 -11.93 4.36 -17.59
C LEU A 272 -13.43 4.41 -17.92
N PHE A 273 -13.92 5.54 -18.41
CA PHE A 273 -15.33 5.70 -18.76
C PHE A 273 -15.74 4.85 -19.97
N GLN A 274 -14.87 4.71 -20.97
CA GLN A 274 -15.11 3.77 -22.08
C GLN A 274 -15.23 2.35 -21.59
N THR A 275 -14.35 1.92 -20.68
CA THR A 275 -14.35 0.57 -20.12
C THR A 275 -15.57 0.34 -19.23
N PHE A 276 -15.98 1.34 -18.46
CA PHE A 276 -17.24 1.29 -17.67
C PHE A 276 -18.47 1.10 -18.57
N LEU A 277 -18.58 1.89 -19.64
CA LEU A 277 -19.68 1.73 -20.62
C LEU A 277 -19.68 0.32 -21.23
N LYS A 278 -18.51 -0.16 -21.67
CA LYS A 278 -18.34 -1.52 -22.22
C LYS A 278 -18.80 -2.62 -21.24
N ALA A 279 -18.45 -2.48 -19.97
CA ALA A 279 -18.86 -3.41 -18.92
C ALA A 279 -20.38 -3.46 -18.72
N ASN A 280 -21.06 -2.35 -18.96
CA ASN A 280 -22.49 -2.16 -18.68
C ASN A 280 -23.36 -2.06 -19.95
N GLY A 281 -22.91 -2.63 -21.07
CA GLY A 281 -23.69 -2.72 -22.31
C GLY A 281 -23.84 -1.41 -23.07
N GLY A 282 -23.00 -0.42 -22.83
CA GLY A 282 -22.98 0.87 -23.51
C GLY A 282 -24.01 1.89 -23.00
N VAL A 283 -24.71 1.58 -21.90
CA VAL A 283 -25.69 2.49 -21.30
C VAL A 283 -24.99 3.56 -20.50
N ALA A 284 -25.15 4.83 -20.90
CA ALA A 284 -24.63 5.98 -20.18
C ALA A 284 -25.55 6.36 -19.02
N PRO A 285 -25.02 6.85 -17.88
CA PRO A 285 -25.81 7.38 -16.79
C PRO A 285 -26.50 8.69 -17.18
N HIS A 286 -27.61 9.01 -16.54
CA HIS A 286 -28.25 10.32 -16.68
C HIS A 286 -27.46 11.42 -15.96
N LEU A 287 -26.91 11.10 -14.79
CA LEU A 287 -26.13 12.02 -13.95
C LEU A 287 -24.85 11.34 -13.47
N ILE A 288 -23.76 12.08 -13.48
CA ILE A 288 -22.50 11.67 -12.82
C ILE A 288 -22.04 12.75 -11.83
N ILE A 289 -21.67 12.34 -10.63
CA ILE A 289 -21.16 13.22 -9.57
C ILE A 289 -19.68 12.90 -9.35
N THR A 290 -18.83 13.91 -9.43
CA THR A 290 -17.37 13.76 -9.20
C THR A 290 -16.85 14.91 -8.34
N ASP A 291 -15.57 14.82 -7.95
CA ASP A 291 -14.83 15.97 -7.45
C ASP A 291 -14.58 17.03 -8.55
N GLU A 292 -13.80 18.07 -8.23
CA GLU A 292 -13.45 19.16 -9.16
C GLU A 292 -12.24 18.85 -10.07
N ASP A 293 -11.89 17.58 -10.32
CA ASP A 293 -10.76 17.25 -11.17
C ASP A 293 -11.01 17.65 -12.62
N ALA A 294 -10.11 18.48 -13.17
CA ALA A 294 -10.24 19.01 -14.53
C ALA A 294 -10.08 17.93 -15.60
N SER A 295 -9.23 16.92 -15.36
CA SER A 295 -8.99 15.82 -16.29
C SER A 295 -10.20 14.90 -16.35
N MET A 296 -10.82 14.63 -15.20
CA MET A 296 -12.05 13.84 -15.13
C MET A 296 -13.19 14.55 -15.83
N LYS A 297 -13.36 15.87 -15.59
CA LYS A 297 -14.36 16.71 -16.27
C LYS A 297 -14.18 16.66 -17.80
N ALA A 298 -12.96 16.80 -18.30
CA ALA A 298 -12.69 16.74 -19.73
C ALA A 298 -13.01 15.37 -20.35
N ALA A 299 -12.68 14.29 -19.63
CA ALA A 299 -12.97 12.93 -20.07
C ALA A 299 -14.47 12.63 -20.09
N ILE A 300 -15.24 13.10 -19.08
CA ILE A 300 -16.69 12.98 -19.05
C ILE A 300 -17.32 13.70 -20.25
N ALA A 301 -16.93 14.95 -20.51
CA ALA A 301 -17.44 15.70 -21.66
C ALA A 301 -17.19 14.99 -23.00
N GLN A 302 -16.06 14.28 -23.12
CA GLN A 302 -15.71 13.54 -24.33
C GLN A 302 -16.47 12.22 -24.49
N ILE A 303 -16.66 11.45 -23.41
CA ILE A 303 -17.18 10.07 -23.48
C ILE A 303 -18.67 10.00 -23.14
N LEU A 304 -19.16 10.91 -22.31
CA LEU A 304 -20.52 10.95 -21.80
C LEU A 304 -21.22 12.30 -22.11
N PRO A 305 -21.27 12.75 -23.39
CA PRO A 305 -21.70 14.09 -23.75
C PRO A 305 -23.17 14.39 -23.40
N ASN A 306 -23.99 13.36 -23.23
CA ASN A 306 -25.41 13.49 -22.87
C ASN A 306 -25.67 13.28 -21.38
N THR A 307 -24.63 13.00 -20.57
CA THR A 307 -24.72 12.83 -19.13
C THR A 307 -24.57 14.18 -18.44
N VAL A 308 -25.47 14.48 -17.52
CA VAL A 308 -25.32 15.68 -16.70
C VAL A 308 -24.16 15.47 -15.72
N HIS A 309 -23.17 16.35 -15.77
CA HIS A 309 -22.03 16.31 -14.85
C HIS A 309 -22.23 17.28 -13.70
N ARG A 310 -22.28 16.77 -12.49
CA ARG A 310 -22.41 17.54 -11.25
C ARG A 310 -21.17 17.39 -10.39
N LEU A 311 -20.69 18.50 -9.83
CA LEU A 311 -19.58 18.50 -8.88
C LEU A 311 -20.08 18.16 -7.47
N CYS A 312 -19.23 17.46 -6.73
CA CYS A 312 -19.53 17.06 -5.37
C CYS A 312 -19.53 18.26 -4.42
N MET A 313 -20.67 18.52 -3.84
CA MET A 313 -20.86 19.63 -2.89
C MET A 313 -19.98 19.47 -1.64
N TRP A 314 -19.82 18.25 -1.16
CA TRP A 314 -19.01 17.99 0.04
C TRP A 314 -17.56 18.44 -0.16
N HIS A 315 -16.93 18.08 -1.27
CA HIS A 315 -15.56 18.50 -1.60
C HIS A 315 -15.42 20.02 -1.77
N ILE A 316 -16.48 20.69 -2.24
CA ILE A 316 -16.49 22.15 -2.32
C ILE A 316 -16.61 22.76 -0.92
N MET A 317 -17.56 22.28 -0.12
CA MET A 317 -17.82 22.80 1.23
C MET A 317 -16.65 22.53 2.18
N GLU A 318 -15.95 21.40 2.05
CA GLU A 318 -14.75 21.08 2.83
C GLU A 318 -13.61 22.11 2.65
N LYS A 319 -13.55 22.74 1.49
CA LYS A 319 -12.55 23.80 1.21
C LYS A 319 -12.89 25.16 1.82
N VAL A 320 -14.14 25.42 2.22
CA VAL A 320 -14.59 26.72 2.74
C VAL A 320 -13.76 27.19 3.97
N PRO A 321 -13.43 26.32 4.97
CA PRO A 321 -12.66 26.75 6.13
C PRO A 321 -11.29 27.36 5.79
N GLU A 322 -10.71 26.95 4.66
CA GLU A 322 -9.41 27.46 4.19
C GLU A 322 -9.54 28.78 3.44
N LYS A 323 -10.76 29.14 3.01
CA LYS A 323 -11.06 30.30 2.16
C LYS A 323 -11.63 31.48 2.93
N VAL A 324 -11.94 31.28 4.22
CA VAL A 324 -12.45 32.31 5.13
C VAL A 324 -11.45 32.62 6.24
N GLY A 325 -11.51 33.84 6.78
CA GLY A 325 -10.68 34.27 7.92
C GLY A 325 -11.03 33.48 9.20
N PRO A 326 -10.11 33.51 10.21
CA PRO A 326 -10.32 32.80 11.48
C PRO A 326 -11.62 33.14 12.19
N SER A 327 -12.00 34.43 12.20
CA SER A 327 -13.23 34.95 12.84
C SER A 327 -14.51 34.36 12.21
N ILE A 328 -14.54 34.20 10.88
CA ILE A 328 -15.69 33.64 10.19
C ILE A 328 -15.69 32.08 10.33
N ARG A 329 -14.50 31.50 10.39
CA ARG A 329 -14.35 30.03 10.56
C ARG A 329 -14.93 29.54 11.89
N GLU A 330 -14.84 30.34 12.95
CA GLU A 330 -15.35 30.03 14.29
C GLU A 330 -16.79 30.52 14.51
N ASP A 331 -17.41 31.18 13.53
CA ASP A 331 -18.77 31.70 13.61
C ASP A 331 -19.82 30.66 13.23
N ASP A 332 -20.53 30.12 14.21
CA ASP A 332 -21.60 29.14 14.01
C ASP A 332 -22.75 29.70 13.17
N GLU A 333 -23.07 31.01 13.25
CA GLU A 333 -24.13 31.63 12.45
C GLU A 333 -23.78 31.60 10.95
N PHE A 334 -22.50 31.82 10.62
CA PHE A 334 -22.02 31.71 9.25
C PHE A 334 -22.26 30.30 8.69
N TRP A 335 -21.88 29.27 9.44
CA TRP A 335 -22.04 27.89 9.01
C TRP A 335 -23.50 27.49 8.87
N VAL A 336 -24.38 27.88 9.79
CA VAL A 336 -25.81 27.65 9.69
C VAL A 336 -26.39 28.31 8.46
N ALA A 337 -26.06 29.60 8.22
CA ALA A 337 -26.53 30.36 7.07
C ALA A 337 -26.04 29.77 5.74
N LEU A 338 -24.73 29.44 5.64
CA LEU A 338 -24.13 28.88 4.44
C LEU A 338 -24.68 27.49 4.14
N ASN A 339 -24.77 26.61 5.14
CA ASN A 339 -25.35 25.29 4.97
C ASN A 339 -26.82 25.38 4.53
N LYS A 340 -27.63 26.26 5.14
CA LYS A 340 -29.00 26.48 4.70
C LYS A 340 -29.06 26.99 3.27
N CYS A 341 -28.17 27.90 2.87
CA CYS A 341 -28.10 28.43 1.52
C CYS A 341 -27.81 27.32 0.50
N VAL A 342 -26.80 26.49 0.76
CA VAL A 342 -26.32 25.45 -0.18
C VAL A 342 -27.27 24.25 -0.23
N TRP A 343 -27.85 23.85 0.92
CA TRP A 343 -28.60 22.58 1.04
C TRP A 343 -30.12 22.76 1.12
N GLY A 344 -30.61 23.93 1.49
CA GLY A 344 -31.97 24.10 1.94
C GLY A 344 -32.94 24.69 0.89
N PHE A 345 -32.46 25.21 -0.22
CA PHE A 345 -33.31 25.83 -1.22
C PHE A 345 -33.56 24.91 -2.42
N GLU A 346 -34.81 24.91 -2.90
CA GLU A 346 -35.25 24.22 -4.10
C GLU A 346 -35.28 25.17 -5.32
N SER A 347 -35.29 26.48 -5.07
CA SER A 347 -35.29 27.53 -6.08
C SER A 347 -33.89 28.12 -6.27
N SER A 348 -33.46 28.21 -7.52
CA SER A 348 -32.20 28.88 -7.88
C SER A 348 -32.21 30.37 -7.49
N TYR A 349 -33.36 31.06 -7.62
CA TYR A 349 -33.52 32.45 -7.21
C TYR A 349 -33.30 32.65 -5.71
N ASP A 350 -33.87 31.78 -4.87
CA ASP A 350 -33.70 31.86 -3.41
C ASP A 350 -32.25 31.59 -2.99
N PHE A 351 -31.61 30.61 -3.66
CA PHE A 351 -30.16 30.35 -3.46
C PHE A 351 -29.35 31.61 -3.79
N GLU A 352 -29.53 32.20 -4.98
CA GLU A 352 -28.71 33.36 -5.41
C GLU A 352 -28.92 34.57 -4.48
N SER A 353 -30.15 34.83 -4.06
CA SER A 353 -30.46 35.90 -3.13
C SER A 353 -29.78 35.69 -1.77
N GLN A 354 -29.85 34.48 -1.23
CA GLN A 354 -29.29 34.15 0.07
C GLN A 354 -27.74 34.12 0.02
N TRP A 355 -27.16 33.59 -1.07
CA TRP A 355 -25.71 33.61 -1.29
C TRP A 355 -25.16 35.03 -1.24
N ASN A 356 -25.74 35.93 -2.02
CA ASN A 356 -25.32 37.34 -2.00
C ASN A 356 -25.48 37.99 -0.62
N SER A 357 -26.57 37.69 0.09
CA SER A 357 -26.78 38.21 1.45
C SER A 357 -25.71 37.75 2.43
N ILE A 358 -25.27 36.49 2.34
CA ILE A 358 -24.17 35.94 3.16
C ILE A 358 -22.86 36.64 2.81
N LEU A 359 -22.51 36.79 1.54
CA LEU A 359 -21.27 37.42 1.11
C LEU A 359 -21.20 38.87 1.58
N ILE A 360 -22.32 39.63 1.54
CA ILE A 360 -22.42 40.99 2.04
C ILE A 360 -22.21 41.00 3.56
N LYS A 361 -22.96 40.18 4.31
CA LYS A 361 -22.94 40.15 5.79
C LYS A 361 -21.53 39.86 6.32
N TYR A 362 -20.78 38.96 5.67
CA TYR A 362 -19.48 38.52 6.12
C TYR A 362 -18.28 39.15 5.36
N GLY A 363 -18.53 40.14 4.51
CA GLY A 363 -17.47 40.84 3.77
C GLY A 363 -16.70 39.99 2.80
N LEU A 364 -17.35 38.98 2.18
CA LEU A 364 -16.74 38.00 1.27
C LEU A 364 -16.98 38.32 -0.23
N ILE A 365 -17.53 39.51 -0.55
CA ILE A 365 -17.86 39.86 -1.96
C ILE A 365 -16.62 39.86 -2.84
N GLU A 366 -15.48 40.38 -2.34
CA GLU A 366 -14.22 40.44 -3.08
C GLU A 366 -13.40 39.15 -2.99
N ASN A 367 -13.95 38.08 -2.42
CA ASN A 367 -13.27 36.81 -2.32
C ASN A 367 -13.40 36.03 -3.64
N GLU A 368 -12.29 35.93 -4.37
CA GLU A 368 -12.22 35.26 -5.69
C GLU A 368 -12.75 33.83 -5.69
N TRP A 369 -12.51 33.08 -4.59
CA TRP A 369 -12.96 31.69 -4.51
C TRP A 369 -14.49 31.60 -4.46
N PHE A 370 -15.16 32.44 -3.64
CA PHE A 370 -16.63 32.46 -3.59
C PHE A 370 -17.24 32.96 -4.89
N SER A 371 -16.61 33.94 -5.55
CA SER A 371 -17.03 34.40 -6.88
C SER A 371 -16.92 33.28 -7.91
N THR A 372 -15.80 32.57 -7.95
CA THR A 372 -15.61 31.42 -8.86
C THR A 372 -16.65 30.32 -8.59
N LYS A 373 -16.97 30.04 -7.31
CA LYS A 373 -17.97 29.03 -6.98
C LYS A 373 -19.39 29.45 -7.37
N PHE A 374 -19.67 30.74 -7.31
CA PHE A 374 -20.93 31.28 -7.79
C PHE A 374 -21.05 31.22 -9.32
N GLU A 375 -19.97 31.48 -10.06
CA GLU A 375 -19.97 31.36 -11.53
C GLU A 375 -20.31 29.95 -11.99
N ILE A 376 -19.80 28.91 -11.30
CA ILE A 376 -20.06 27.51 -11.63
C ILE A 376 -21.25 26.90 -10.86
N ARG A 377 -22.10 27.72 -10.20
CA ARG A 377 -23.18 27.27 -9.31
C ARG A 377 -24.10 26.25 -9.94
N GLU A 378 -24.37 26.37 -11.23
CA GLU A 378 -25.21 25.44 -12.00
C GLU A 378 -24.64 24.02 -12.05
N SER A 379 -23.34 23.86 -11.79
CA SER A 379 -22.69 22.54 -11.80
C SER A 379 -22.64 21.84 -10.44
N TRP A 380 -23.03 22.50 -9.33
CA TRP A 380 -22.91 21.89 -8.01
C TRP A 380 -24.06 22.17 -7.03
N ILE A 381 -24.83 23.24 -7.19
CA ILE A 381 -25.95 23.57 -6.30
C ILE A 381 -27.19 22.73 -6.63
N PRO A 382 -27.82 22.03 -5.64
CA PRO A 382 -28.97 21.16 -5.85
C PRO A 382 -30.16 21.82 -6.52
N ALA A 383 -30.41 23.09 -6.25
CA ALA A 383 -31.56 23.85 -6.83
C ALA A 383 -31.55 23.85 -8.37
N TYR A 384 -30.39 23.61 -9.02
CA TYR A 384 -30.30 23.52 -10.48
C TYR A 384 -30.50 22.10 -11.05
N PHE A 385 -30.71 21.10 -10.17
CA PHE A 385 -30.88 19.70 -10.57
C PHE A 385 -32.25 19.11 -10.13
N MET A 386 -33.18 19.95 -9.75
CA MET A 386 -34.50 19.50 -9.24
C MET A 386 -35.30 18.70 -10.24
N ASP A 387 -35.12 18.98 -11.53
CA ASP A 387 -35.82 18.28 -12.63
C ASP A 387 -35.27 16.88 -12.89
N ILE A 388 -34.11 16.51 -12.30
CA ILE A 388 -33.50 15.20 -12.46
C ILE A 388 -33.95 14.31 -11.29
N PRO A 389 -34.66 13.18 -11.56
CA PRO A 389 -35.07 12.26 -10.52
C PRO A 389 -33.88 11.83 -9.64
N LEU A 390 -34.09 11.81 -8.33
CA LEU A 390 -33.05 11.45 -7.31
C LEU A 390 -31.87 12.41 -7.19
N ALA A 391 -31.65 13.37 -8.11
CA ALA A 391 -30.50 14.28 -8.03
C ALA A 391 -30.53 15.19 -6.79
N GLY A 392 -31.70 15.51 -6.27
CA GLY A 392 -31.87 16.24 -5.01
C GLY A 392 -31.54 15.41 -3.75
N ILE A 393 -31.55 14.07 -3.85
CA ILE A 393 -31.31 13.14 -2.74
C ILE A 393 -29.83 12.79 -2.63
N LEU A 394 -29.15 12.62 -3.77
CA LEU A 394 -27.71 12.37 -3.83
C LEU A 394 -26.95 13.69 -3.77
N ARG A 395 -26.78 14.18 -2.55
CA ARG A 395 -26.14 15.50 -2.32
C ARG A 395 -24.63 15.46 -2.22
N THR A 396 -24.04 14.28 -1.93
CA THR A 396 -22.58 14.15 -1.69
C THR A 396 -22.04 12.79 -2.11
N THR A 397 -20.72 12.72 -2.38
CA THR A 397 -19.95 11.48 -2.52
C THR A 397 -19.53 10.90 -1.16
N SER A 398 -19.87 11.52 -0.03
CA SER A 398 -19.49 11.06 1.32
C SER A 398 -19.92 9.62 1.62
N ARG A 399 -20.91 9.10 0.88
CA ARG A 399 -21.31 7.69 0.90
C ARG A 399 -20.32 6.79 0.15
N SER A 400 -19.61 7.33 -0.84
CA SER A 400 -18.52 6.63 -1.54
C SER A 400 -17.33 6.45 -0.61
N GLU A 401 -17.03 7.42 0.24
CA GLU A 401 -15.91 7.38 1.19
C GLU A 401 -16.08 6.30 2.26
N SER A 402 -17.30 6.10 2.79
CA SER A 402 -17.55 4.99 3.71
C SER A 402 -17.44 3.63 3.01
N ALA A 403 -17.83 3.53 1.73
CA ALA A 403 -17.62 2.35 0.91
C ALA A 403 -16.14 2.13 0.58
N ASN A 404 -15.35 3.21 0.37
CA ASN A 404 -13.92 3.16 0.11
C ASN A 404 -13.15 2.54 1.28
N SER A 405 -13.48 2.91 2.52
CA SER A 405 -12.88 2.34 3.72
C SER A 405 -13.11 0.82 3.82
N PHE A 406 -14.32 0.35 3.49
CA PHE A 406 -14.66 -1.09 3.54
C PHE A 406 -14.00 -1.88 2.40
N LEU A 407 -13.97 -1.32 1.18
CA LEU A 407 -13.45 -2.00 -0.01
C LEU A 407 -11.93 -2.07 -0.02
N THR A 408 -11.25 -1.04 0.50
CA THR A 408 -9.79 -1.04 0.65
C THR A 408 -9.33 -2.20 1.54
N VAL A 409 -10.05 -2.48 2.63
CA VAL A 409 -9.76 -3.59 3.54
C VAL A 409 -10.03 -4.94 2.88
N SER A 410 -11.13 -5.11 2.14
CA SER A 410 -11.54 -6.42 1.63
C SER A 410 -10.83 -6.85 0.33
N PHE A 411 -10.23 -5.94 -0.45
CA PHE A 411 -9.53 -6.25 -1.71
C PHE A 411 -8.00 -6.24 -1.62
N ILE A 412 -7.44 -5.59 -0.61
CA ILE A 412 -5.97 -5.52 -0.39
C ILE A 412 -5.51 -6.62 0.58
N GLU A 413 -6.42 -7.13 1.44
CA GLU A 413 -6.09 -8.11 2.48
C GLU A 413 -6.44 -9.57 2.10
N ASN A 414 -7.07 -9.84 0.96
CA ASN A 414 -7.33 -11.16 0.41
C ASN A 414 -6.48 -11.41 -0.83
#